data_5781956143f492ef7133210cb1138292
#
_entry.id   5781956143f492ef7133210cb1138292
#
_cell.length_a   1.000
_cell.length_b   1.000
_cell.length_c   1.000
_cell.angle_alpha   90.00
_cell.angle_beta   90.00
_cell.angle_gamma   90.00
#
_symmetry.space_group_name_H-M   'P 1'
#
loop_
_entity.id
_entity.type
_entity.pdbx_description
1 polymer ?
#
loop_
_entity_poly.entity_id
_entity_poly.type
_entity_poly.pdbx_seq_one_letter_code
_entity_poly.pdbx_strand_id
1 'polypeptide(L)'
;IEAGPLNPARHPPRALVIDYELDYGQAAEGATLLGAPLLGAPLLGAPLLGGQGPRRASLTLNWDDPVGTALRFQREIAPARTFCTLAEAEAFKQAGHFAHVDTQHVLVLGSDALHPGGIASGGPLRVPDEPARHKVLDAIGDLALVGRPIIGHVRAVRSGHTLNHAMARLMLDAFGA
;
A
#
# COMPACT_ATOMS: atom_id res chain seq x y z
N ILE A 1 -10.67 -5.44 0.09
CA ILE A 1 -9.70 -6.52 0.32
C ILE A 1 -10.44 -7.86 0.33
N GLU A 2 -9.88 -8.84 -0.32
CA GLU A 2 -10.43 -10.19 -0.44
C GLU A 2 -9.34 -11.20 -0.13
N ALA A 3 -9.70 -12.35 0.42
CA ALA A 3 -8.80 -13.46 0.64
C ALA A 3 -9.41 -14.76 0.07
N GLY A 4 -8.56 -15.61 -0.50
CA GLY A 4 -8.98 -16.84 -1.13
C GLY A 4 -7.86 -17.89 -1.21
N PRO A 5 -8.14 -19.05 -1.81
CA PRO A 5 -7.15 -20.11 -1.97
C PRO A 5 -6.04 -19.71 -2.97
N LEU A 6 -4.89 -20.33 -2.82
CA LEU A 6 -3.80 -20.24 -3.79
C LEU A 6 -4.21 -20.89 -5.12
N ASN A 7 -3.74 -20.31 -6.22
CA ASN A 7 -3.79 -20.96 -7.52
C ASN A 7 -2.58 -21.91 -7.66
N PRO A 8 -2.76 -23.24 -7.65
CA PRO A 8 -1.65 -24.17 -7.65
C PRO A 8 -0.81 -24.15 -8.94
N ALA A 9 -1.36 -23.62 -10.03
CA ALA A 9 -0.63 -23.45 -11.28
C ALA A 9 0.33 -22.25 -11.31
N ARG A 10 0.18 -21.32 -10.35
CA ARG A 10 0.91 -20.05 -10.32
C ARG A 10 1.68 -19.78 -9.04
N HIS A 11 1.29 -20.42 -7.94
CA HIS A 11 1.80 -20.10 -6.61
C HIS A 11 2.39 -21.34 -5.94
N PRO A 12 3.43 -21.16 -5.10
CA PRO A 12 3.91 -22.23 -4.24
C PRO A 12 2.79 -22.77 -3.34
N PRO A 13 2.80 -24.05 -2.96
CA PRO A 13 1.73 -24.65 -2.18
C PRO A 13 1.60 -24.09 -0.75
N ARG A 14 2.69 -23.56 -0.22
CA ARG A 14 2.74 -22.96 1.11
C ARG A 14 3.24 -21.51 1.01
N ALA A 15 2.35 -20.63 0.60
CA ALA A 15 2.68 -19.23 0.43
C ALA A 15 1.52 -18.30 0.84
N LEU A 16 1.85 -17.09 1.21
CA LEU A 16 0.93 -15.96 1.18
C LEU A 16 1.27 -15.12 -0.06
N VAL A 17 0.32 -14.97 -0.95
CA VAL A 17 0.40 -14.06 -2.09
C VAL A 17 -0.42 -12.82 -1.78
N ILE A 18 0.19 -11.66 -1.96
CA ILE A 18 -0.48 -10.37 -1.80
C ILE A 18 -0.39 -9.64 -3.13
N ASP A 19 -1.54 -9.40 -3.75
CA ASP A 19 -1.68 -8.53 -4.91
C ASP A 19 -2.34 -7.23 -4.48
N TYR A 20 -1.71 -6.12 -4.77
CA TYR A 20 -2.23 -4.80 -4.44
C TYR A 20 -2.43 -3.96 -5.70
N GLU A 21 -3.61 -3.34 -5.77
CA GLU A 21 -3.95 -2.36 -6.79
C GLU A 21 -4.28 -1.02 -6.14
N LEU A 22 -3.53 0.01 -6.55
CA LEU A 22 -3.67 1.38 -6.11
C LEU A 22 -4.20 2.21 -7.28
N ASP A 23 -5.44 2.65 -7.17
CA ASP A 23 -6.09 3.48 -8.16
C ASP A 23 -6.54 4.80 -7.51
N TYR A 24 -5.91 5.89 -7.91
CA TYR A 24 -6.29 7.24 -7.52
C TYR A 24 -7.03 7.99 -8.64
N GLY A 25 -7.37 7.31 -9.74
CA GLY A 25 -8.00 7.91 -10.92
C GLY A 25 -9.46 8.32 -10.71
N GLN A 26 -10.08 7.90 -9.61
CA GLN A 26 -11.40 8.36 -9.20
C GLN A 26 -11.33 8.86 -7.77
N ALA A 27 -11.87 10.04 -7.52
CA ALA A 27 -11.99 10.60 -6.17
C ALA A 27 -12.61 9.56 -5.24
N ALA A 28 -11.84 9.04 -4.30
CA ALA A 28 -12.36 8.16 -3.28
C ALA A 28 -13.16 9.01 -2.31
N GLU A 29 -14.48 9.08 -2.49
CA GLU A 29 -15.36 9.57 -1.44
C GLU A 29 -15.12 8.69 -0.20
N GLY A 30 -14.66 9.29 0.89
CA GLY A 30 -14.48 8.61 2.17
C GLY A 30 -13.12 7.95 2.43
N ALA A 31 -12.09 8.25 1.66
CA ALA A 31 -10.74 7.78 2.00
C ALA A 31 -10.25 8.44 3.29
N THR A 32 -9.93 7.62 4.29
CA THR A 32 -9.30 8.06 5.53
C THR A 32 -7.84 7.68 5.54
N LEU A 33 -6.96 8.63 5.82
CA LEU A 33 -5.58 8.36 6.18
C LEU A 33 -5.47 8.39 7.71
N LEU A 34 -4.88 7.38 8.32
CA LEU A 34 -4.69 7.26 9.78
C LEU A 34 -5.99 7.31 10.62
N GLY A 35 -7.12 6.90 10.04
CA GLY A 35 -8.39 6.86 10.80
C GLY A 35 -9.09 8.20 11.00
N ALA A 36 -8.53 9.29 10.49
CA ALA A 36 -9.20 10.58 10.43
C ALA A 36 -9.92 10.76 9.09
N PRO A 37 -11.14 11.29 9.06
CA PRO A 37 -11.77 11.65 7.80
C PRO A 37 -10.89 12.71 7.13
N LEU A 38 -10.55 12.48 5.86
CA LEU A 38 -9.93 13.51 5.02
C LEU A 38 -10.92 14.67 4.94
N LEU A 39 -10.66 15.73 5.69
CA LEU A 39 -11.47 16.93 5.69
C LEU A 39 -11.43 17.58 4.30
N GLY A 40 -12.40 17.19 3.48
CA GLY A 40 -13.08 18.04 2.52
C GLY A 40 -12.25 18.66 1.42
N ALA A 41 -11.52 17.88 0.62
CA ALA A 41 -11.33 18.29 -0.76
C ALA A 41 -11.52 17.07 -1.67
N PRO A 42 -12.50 17.07 -2.56
CA PRO A 42 -12.43 16.17 -3.69
C PRO A 42 -11.14 16.56 -4.42
N LEU A 43 -10.17 15.65 -4.51
CA LEU A 43 -9.10 15.77 -5.49
C LEU A 43 -9.77 15.69 -6.86
N LEU A 44 -10.24 16.86 -7.32
CA LEU A 44 -10.96 17.03 -8.57
C LEU A 44 -10.07 16.54 -9.71
N GLY A 45 -10.34 15.34 -10.20
CA GLY A 45 -10.27 14.99 -11.59
C GLY A 45 -8.91 14.86 -12.26
N ALA A 46 -7.78 15.03 -11.57
CA ALA A 46 -6.49 14.79 -12.20
C ALA A 46 -5.90 13.46 -11.70
N PRO A 47 -5.51 12.54 -12.59
CA PRO A 47 -4.86 11.32 -12.16
C PRO A 47 -3.55 11.65 -11.44
N LEU A 48 -3.40 11.16 -10.23
CA LEU A 48 -2.12 11.15 -9.54
C LEU A 48 -1.21 10.11 -10.21
N LEU A 49 0.09 10.38 -10.28
CA LEU A 49 1.08 9.45 -10.82
C LEU A 49 0.97 9.14 -12.32
N GLY A 50 0.89 10.12 -13.16
CA GLY A 50 1.18 9.97 -14.59
C GLY A 50 0.07 9.36 -15.44
N GLY A 51 -1.18 9.48 -15.07
CA GLY A 51 -2.33 9.13 -15.96
C GLY A 51 -2.35 7.71 -16.54
N GLN A 52 -1.49 6.81 -16.08
CA GLN A 52 -1.26 5.50 -16.68
C GLN A 52 -2.09 4.37 -16.06
N GLY A 53 -3.22 4.68 -15.48
CA GLY A 53 -4.08 3.68 -14.85
C GLY A 53 -3.60 3.25 -13.45
N PRO A 54 -4.22 2.20 -12.89
CA PRO A 54 -3.91 1.77 -11.53
C PRO A 54 -2.48 1.23 -11.41
N ARG A 55 -1.80 1.62 -10.33
CA ARG A 55 -0.50 1.06 -9.96
C ARG A 55 -0.69 -0.29 -9.28
N ARG A 56 0.17 -1.24 -9.61
CA ARG A 56 0.05 -2.60 -9.09
C ARG A 56 1.38 -3.07 -8.52
N ALA A 57 1.29 -3.81 -7.43
CA ALA A 57 2.43 -4.53 -6.87
C ALA A 57 1.96 -5.89 -6.35
N SER A 58 2.86 -6.85 -6.38
CA SER A 58 2.63 -8.20 -5.88
C SER A 58 3.84 -8.70 -5.13
N LEU A 59 3.61 -9.45 -4.06
CA LEU A 59 4.65 -10.20 -3.38
C LEU A 59 4.13 -11.59 -2.99
N THR A 60 4.99 -12.59 -3.21
CA THR A 60 4.79 -13.95 -2.73
C THR A 60 5.73 -14.21 -1.56
N LEU A 61 5.17 -14.43 -0.39
CA LEU A 61 5.89 -14.94 0.80
C LEU A 61 5.82 -16.46 0.76
N ASN A 62 6.87 -17.10 0.27
CA ASN A 62 6.98 -18.56 0.17
C ASN A 62 7.56 -19.11 1.48
N TRP A 63 6.78 -19.85 2.25
CA TRP A 63 7.20 -20.40 3.53
C TRP A 63 8.21 -21.56 3.40
N ASP A 64 8.30 -22.17 2.20
CA ASP A 64 9.27 -23.22 1.91
C ASP A 64 10.61 -22.66 1.39
N ASP A 65 10.66 -21.35 1.07
CA ASP A 65 11.88 -20.62 0.69
C ASP A 65 11.97 -19.29 1.44
N PRO A 66 12.24 -19.30 2.76
CA PRO A 66 12.32 -18.08 3.54
C PRO A 66 13.49 -17.16 3.14
N VAL A 67 14.59 -17.73 2.64
CA VAL A 67 15.74 -16.92 2.21
C VAL A 67 15.43 -16.16 0.93
N GLY A 68 14.91 -16.84 -0.10
CA GLY A 68 14.50 -16.18 -1.34
C GLY A 68 13.39 -15.17 -1.12
N THR A 69 12.44 -15.46 -0.21
CA THR A 69 11.39 -14.54 0.21
C THR A 69 11.99 -13.27 0.85
N ALA A 70 12.94 -13.42 1.78
CA ALA A 70 13.58 -12.29 2.45
C ALA A 70 14.38 -11.41 1.47
N LEU A 71 15.10 -12.02 0.55
CA LEU A 71 15.86 -11.30 -0.50
C LEU A 71 14.94 -10.53 -1.45
N ARG A 72 13.81 -11.11 -1.83
CA ARG A 72 12.80 -10.41 -2.65
C ARG A 72 12.18 -9.25 -1.90
N PHE A 73 11.76 -9.48 -0.67
CA PHE A 73 11.21 -8.42 0.20
C PHE A 73 12.21 -7.26 0.33
N GLN A 74 13.47 -7.55 0.66
CA GLN A 74 14.51 -6.54 0.82
C GLN A 74 14.74 -5.72 -0.45
N ARG A 75 14.70 -6.34 -1.61
CA ARG A 75 14.98 -5.68 -2.89
C ARG A 75 13.76 -4.93 -3.44
N GLU A 76 12.57 -5.50 -3.30
CA GLU A 76 11.40 -5.06 -4.03
C GLU A 76 10.39 -4.28 -3.18
N ILE A 77 10.35 -4.51 -1.88
CA ILE A 77 9.32 -3.96 -0.98
C ILE A 77 9.92 -3.01 0.06
N ALA A 78 10.96 -3.45 0.77
CA ALA A 78 11.53 -2.67 1.88
C ALA A 78 12.00 -1.25 1.51
N PRO A 79 12.47 -0.95 0.28
CA PRO A 79 12.85 0.40 -0.10
C PRO A 79 11.66 1.35 -0.30
N ALA A 80 10.43 0.83 -0.42
CA ALA A 80 9.25 1.61 -0.74
C ALA A 80 8.84 2.54 0.40
N ARG A 81 8.90 3.85 0.16
CA ARG A 81 8.52 4.88 1.13
C ARG A 81 7.01 5.00 1.22
N THR A 82 6.56 5.42 2.40
CA THR A 82 5.20 5.93 2.57
C THR A 82 4.97 7.16 1.70
N PHE A 83 3.72 7.50 1.49
CA PHE A 83 3.35 8.61 0.63
C PHE A 83 2.09 9.31 1.15
N CYS A 84 1.94 10.57 0.76
CA CYS A 84 0.74 11.35 0.95
C CYS A 84 0.50 12.23 -0.28
N THR A 85 -0.69 12.79 -0.39
CA THR A 85 -0.99 13.80 -1.40
C THR A 85 -0.43 15.16 -0.96
N LEU A 86 -0.28 16.10 -1.90
CA LEU A 86 0.16 17.45 -1.59
C LEU A 86 -0.77 18.13 -0.58
N ALA A 87 -2.08 17.96 -0.73
CA ALA A 87 -3.07 18.51 0.20
C ALA A 87 -2.94 17.94 1.63
N GLU A 88 -2.68 16.64 1.75
CA GLU A 88 -2.41 16.00 3.04
C GLU A 88 -1.11 16.50 3.66
N ALA A 89 -0.05 16.65 2.85
CA ALA A 89 1.23 17.18 3.32
C ALA A 89 1.09 18.61 3.87
N GLU A 90 0.32 19.46 3.19
CA GLU A 90 0.02 20.81 3.64
C GLU A 90 -0.81 20.82 4.93
N ALA A 91 -1.84 19.97 5.03
CA ALA A 91 -2.66 19.84 6.22
C ALA A 91 -1.84 19.36 7.43
N PHE A 92 -0.97 18.38 7.24
CA PHE A 92 -0.07 17.88 8.29
C PHE A 92 0.90 18.98 8.77
N LYS A 93 1.45 19.75 7.84
CA LYS A 93 2.34 20.86 8.16
C LYS A 93 1.62 21.94 8.96
N GLN A 94 0.40 22.31 8.58
CA GLN A 94 -0.42 23.29 9.30
C GLN A 94 -0.79 22.80 10.70
N ALA A 95 -1.04 21.51 10.87
CA ALA A 95 -1.33 20.89 12.16
C ALA A 95 -0.06 20.68 13.04
N GLY A 96 1.12 21.03 12.56
CA GLY A 96 2.39 20.81 13.26
C GLY A 96 2.83 19.35 13.35
N HIS A 97 2.21 18.48 12.56
CA HIS A 97 2.58 17.07 12.52
C HIS A 97 3.78 16.84 11.58
N PHE A 98 4.55 15.79 11.88
CA PHE A 98 5.66 15.33 11.04
C PHE A 98 6.74 16.38 10.72
N ALA A 99 6.96 17.35 11.61
CA ALA A 99 7.98 18.38 11.44
C ALA A 99 9.41 17.82 11.24
N HIS A 100 9.65 16.60 11.67
CA HIS A 100 10.92 15.87 11.54
C HIS A 100 10.98 14.95 10.31
N VAL A 101 9.88 14.83 9.55
CA VAL A 101 9.81 13.97 8.36
C VAL A 101 10.22 14.79 7.15
N ASP A 102 11.24 14.34 6.48
CA ASP A 102 11.74 14.95 5.25
C ASP A 102 11.31 14.16 4.00
N THR A 103 11.64 14.71 2.86
CA THR A 103 11.34 14.13 1.55
C THR A 103 12.12 12.84 1.24
N GLN A 104 13.08 12.47 2.08
CA GLN A 104 13.75 11.17 1.95
C GLN A 104 12.90 10.04 2.52
N HIS A 105 11.99 10.34 3.45
CA HIS A 105 11.16 9.35 4.13
C HIS A 105 9.75 9.23 3.55
N VAL A 106 9.25 10.29 2.88
CA VAL A 106 7.88 10.37 2.35
C VAL A 106 7.88 10.82 0.91
N LEU A 107 7.09 10.18 0.06
CA LEU A 107 6.74 10.69 -1.26
C LEU A 107 5.52 11.60 -1.14
N VAL A 108 5.61 12.79 -1.71
CA VAL A 108 4.46 13.68 -1.84
C VAL A 108 3.96 13.60 -3.28
N LEU A 109 2.74 13.09 -3.43
CA LEU A 109 2.10 12.91 -4.73
C LEU A 109 1.35 14.18 -5.12
N GLY A 110 1.58 14.63 -6.34
CA GLY A 110 0.90 15.76 -6.95
C GLY A 110 0.11 15.35 -8.19
N SER A 111 -0.51 16.32 -8.86
CA SER A 111 -1.13 16.08 -10.15
C SER A 111 -0.09 16.10 -11.27
N ASP A 112 -0.26 15.28 -12.30
CA ASP A 112 0.64 15.28 -13.48
C ASP A 112 0.70 16.60 -14.22
N ALA A 113 -0.38 17.37 -14.18
CA ALA A 113 -0.44 18.66 -14.83
C ALA A 113 0.59 19.68 -14.25
N LEU A 114 0.92 19.54 -12.97
CA LEU A 114 1.84 20.44 -12.25
C LEU A 114 3.17 19.77 -11.90
N HIS A 115 3.16 18.45 -11.80
CA HIS A 115 4.31 17.66 -11.33
C HIS A 115 4.55 16.48 -12.28
N PRO A 116 5.51 16.59 -13.22
CA PRO A 116 5.80 15.52 -14.16
C PRO A 116 6.03 14.17 -13.46
N GLY A 117 5.29 13.14 -13.89
CA GLY A 117 5.30 11.83 -13.25
C GLY A 117 4.51 11.75 -11.93
N GLY A 118 3.74 12.81 -11.59
CA GLY A 118 2.88 12.83 -10.40
C GLY A 118 3.60 12.92 -9.07
N ILE A 119 4.88 13.33 -9.04
CA ILE A 119 5.66 13.44 -7.81
C ILE A 119 5.95 14.92 -7.53
N ALA A 120 5.32 15.48 -6.50
CA ALA A 120 5.53 16.84 -6.07
C ALA A 120 6.81 17.00 -5.25
N SER A 121 7.16 16.01 -4.44
CA SER A 121 8.36 16.00 -3.61
C SER A 121 8.79 14.58 -3.24
N GLY A 122 10.07 14.40 -2.91
CA GLY A 122 10.65 13.10 -2.53
C GLY A 122 11.64 12.56 -3.56
N GLY A 123 11.80 13.23 -4.69
CA GLY A 123 12.71 12.81 -5.76
C GLY A 123 12.22 11.56 -6.51
N PRO A 124 13.09 10.91 -7.28
CA PRO A 124 12.69 9.76 -8.07
C PRO A 124 12.22 8.59 -7.22
N LEU A 125 11.38 7.74 -7.81
CA LEU A 125 10.96 6.49 -7.19
C LEU A 125 12.18 5.59 -6.93
N ARG A 126 12.26 5.01 -5.75
CA ARG A 126 13.33 4.06 -5.36
C ARG A 126 13.15 2.70 -6.04
N VAL A 127 11.91 2.32 -6.26
CA VAL A 127 11.50 1.09 -6.96
C VAL A 127 10.29 1.38 -7.85
N PRO A 128 10.10 0.63 -8.94
CA PRO A 128 8.91 0.77 -9.78
C PRO A 128 7.64 0.64 -8.93
N ASP A 129 6.62 1.44 -9.24
CA ASP A 129 5.33 1.43 -8.52
C ASP A 129 5.46 1.54 -6.99
N GLU A 130 6.42 2.33 -6.51
CA GLU A 130 6.78 2.48 -5.09
C GLU A 130 5.56 2.67 -4.19
N PRO A 131 4.55 3.50 -4.48
CA PRO A 131 3.36 3.63 -3.65
C PRO A 131 2.56 2.33 -3.51
N ALA A 132 2.40 1.55 -4.58
CA ALA A 132 1.71 0.26 -4.51
C ALA A 132 2.53 -0.78 -3.71
N ARG A 133 3.86 -0.75 -3.85
CA ARG A 133 4.76 -1.62 -3.07
C ARG A 133 4.74 -1.27 -1.59
N HIS A 134 4.66 0.02 -1.25
CA HIS A 134 4.46 0.42 0.14
C HIS A 134 3.14 -0.12 0.71
N LYS A 135 2.08 -0.14 -0.09
CA LYS A 135 0.80 -0.72 0.33
C LYS A 135 0.85 -2.24 0.50
N VAL A 136 1.70 -2.94 -0.24
CA VAL A 136 2.02 -4.36 0.03
C VAL A 136 2.75 -4.49 1.37
N LEU A 137 3.71 -3.59 1.67
CA LEU A 137 4.40 -3.55 2.97
C LEU A 137 3.42 -3.37 4.13
N ASP A 138 2.50 -2.39 4.02
CA ASP A 138 1.43 -2.17 5.00
C ASP A 138 0.61 -3.44 5.22
N ALA A 139 0.16 -4.09 4.13
CA ALA A 139 -0.65 -5.30 4.20
C ALA A 139 0.09 -6.46 4.87
N ILE A 140 1.40 -6.63 4.61
CA ILE A 140 2.22 -7.65 5.29
C ILE A 140 2.24 -7.39 6.80
N GLY A 141 2.51 -6.14 7.20
CA GLY A 141 2.55 -5.76 8.62
C GLY A 141 1.21 -5.96 9.33
N ASP A 142 0.13 -5.50 8.70
CA ASP A 142 -1.22 -5.60 9.26
C ASP A 142 -1.71 -7.06 9.37
N LEU A 143 -1.46 -7.88 8.35
CA LEU A 143 -1.84 -9.29 8.36
C LEU A 143 -0.96 -10.14 9.30
N ALA A 144 0.26 -9.69 9.62
CA ALA A 144 1.09 -10.35 10.63
C ALA A 144 0.47 -10.36 12.02
N LEU A 145 -0.49 -9.45 12.30
CA LEU A 145 -1.26 -9.41 13.55
C LEU A 145 -2.09 -10.69 13.79
N VAL A 146 -2.33 -11.49 12.76
CA VAL A 146 -2.94 -12.82 12.89
C VAL A 146 -2.08 -13.77 13.74
N GLY A 147 -0.76 -13.50 13.87
CA GLY A 147 0.14 -14.21 14.77
C GLY A 147 0.52 -15.62 14.31
N ARG A 148 0.19 -16.01 13.09
CA ARG A 148 0.53 -17.31 12.50
C ARG A 148 0.74 -17.20 10.99
N PRO A 149 1.48 -18.13 10.36
CA PRO A 149 1.65 -18.14 8.91
C PRO A 149 0.29 -18.28 8.20
N ILE A 150 0.04 -17.38 7.26
CA ILE A 150 -1.14 -17.42 6.41
C ILE A 150 -0.76 -18.14 5.12
N ILE A 151 -1.58 -19.08 4.68
CA ILE A 151 -1.47 -19.73 3.38
C ILE A 151 -2.71 -19.32 2.59
N GLY A 152 -2.51 -18.58 1.51
CA GLY A 152 -3.62 -18.08 0.71
C GLY A 152 -3.21 -16.94 -0.24
N HIS A 153 -4.20 -16.41 -0.92
CA HIS A 153 -4.06 -15.27 -1.82
C HIS A 153 -4.92 -14.11 -1.30
N VAL A 154 -4.30 -12.98 -1.04
CA VAL A 154 -4.97 -11.74 -0.64
C VAL A 154 -4.89 -10.76 -1.80
N ARG A 155 -6.05 -10.29 -2.25
CA ARG A 155 -6.18 -9.23 -3.23
C ARG A 155 -6.71 -7.98 -2.54
N ALA A 156 -5.97 -6.89 -2.65
CA ALA A 156 -6.31 -5.61 -2.04
C ALA A 156 -6.43 -4.53 -3.13
N VAL A 157 -7.55 -3.84 -3.17
CA VAL A 157 -7.79 -2.71 -4.07
C VAL A 157 -8.10 -1.50 -3.22
N ARG A 158 -7.28 -0.45 -3.32
CA ARG A 158 -7.40 0.78 -2.52
C ARG A 158 -7.58 0.52 -1.02
N SER A 159 -6.98 -0.54 -0.51
CA SER A 159 -7.04 -0.90 0.89
C SER A 159 -6.09 -0.02 1.72
N GLY A 160 -6.37 0.07 3.01
CA GLY A 160 -5.51 0.71 4.01
C GLY A 160 -5.61 -0.05 5.32
N HIS A 161 -4.94 0.44 6.36
CA HIS A 161 -4.85 -0.23 7.66
C HIS A 161 -6.21 -0.66 8.22
N THR A 162 -7.25 0.17 8.11
CA THR A 162 -8.61 -0.16 8.60
C THR A 162 -9.14 -1.45 7.97
N LEU A 163 -9.05 -1.57 6.63
CA LEU A 163 -9.55 -2.75 5.92
C LEU A 163 -8.63 -3.96 6.13
N ASN A 164 -7.32 -3.74 6.20
CA ASN A 164 -6.35 -4.80 6.46
C ASN A 164 -6.55 -5.38 7.86
N HIS A 165 -6.75 -4.54 8.89
CA HIS A 165 -7.06 -4.99 10.24
C HIS A 165 -8.39 -5.72 10.34
N ALA A 166 -9.43 -5.25 9.61
CA ALA A 166 -10.71 -5.96 9.54
C ALA A 166 -10.53 -7.36 8.93
N MET A 167 -9.73 -7.48 7.87
CA MET A 167 -9.41 -8.78 7.26
C MET A 167 -8.63 -9.68 8.24
N ALA A 168 -7.62 -9.13 8.93
CA ALA A 168 -6.86 -9.87 9.93
C ALA A 168 -7.77 -10.41 11.04
N ARG A 169 -8.75 -9.64 11.50
CA ARG A 169 -9.76 -10.08 12.49
C ARG A 169 -10.63 -11.19 11.95
N LEU A 170 -11.16 -11.07 10.74
CA LEU A 170 -11.93 -12.13 10.09
C LEU A 170 -11.14 -13.44 9.97
N MET A 171 -9.85 -13.33 9.66
CA MET A 171 -8.97 -14.52 9.64
C MET A 171 -8.82 -15.14 11.03
N LEU A 172 -8.63 -14.33 12.08
CA LEU A 172 -8.58 -14.83 13.46
C LEU A 172 -9.87 -15.54 13.86
N ASP A 173 -11.02 -14.93 13.57
CA ASP A 173 -12.33 -15.52 13.87
C ASP A 173 -12.54 -16.86 13.14
N ALA A 174 -12.08 -16.95 11.88
CA ALA A 174 -12.15 -18.18 11.09
C ALA A 174 -11.23 -19.30 11.61
N PHE A 175 -10.17 -18.96 12.34
CA PHE A 175 -9.27 -19.94 12.96
C PHE A 175 -9.74 -20.40 14.34
N GLY A 176 -10.87 -19.89 14.84
CA GLY A 176 -11.44 -20.29 16.12
C GLY A 176 -10.61 -19.82 17.32
N ALA A 177 -10.02 -18.66 17.22
CA ALA A 177 -9.28 -18.02 18.29
C ALA A 177 -10.20 -17.26 19.24
#